data_34e3938aaf3a52c406bb0e64c9071c66
#
_entry.id   34e3938aaf3a52c406bb0e64c9071c66
#
_cell.length_a   1.000
_cell.length_b   1.000
_cell.length_c   1.000
_cell.angle_alpha   90.00
_cell.angle_beta   90.00
_cell.angle_gamma   90.00
#
_symmetry.space_group_name_H-M   'P 1'
#
loop_
_entity.id
_entity.type
_entity.pdbx_description
1 polymer ?
#
loop_
_entity_poly.entity_id
_entity_poly.type
_entity_poly.pdbx_seq_one_letter_code
_entity_poly.pdbx_strand_id
1 'polypeptide(L)'
;MTKTELNNQHLDWLEAESIHIIREVVAECENPALLFSGGKDSVVLLALARKAFQLGDRPVHLPFPLVHIDTGHNYPEVIQFRDEQVAKLNARLVIGHVEDSIAKGTVVLRKETDSRNAAQAVTLLETIAENGFDALMGGARRDEEKARAKERIFSFRDEFGQWDPKAQRPELWSLYNAKLHKGENMRVFPISNWTELDIWQYIARENLELPPIYYSHKREVVRRKGLLVPVTLLTPKLPTEVSEVLDVRFRTVGDISCTCPVASTASTPLEIIEETAIADISERSATRLDDQASEAAMEIRKKEGYF
;
A
#
# COMPACT_ATOMS: atom_id res chain seq x y z
N MET A 1 11.49 -31.89 -8.58
CA MET A 1 10.83 -30.72 -7.97
C MET A 1 9.51 -30.50 -8.67
N THR A 2 8.43 -30.47 -7.93
CA THR A 2 7.10 -30.12 -8.45
C THR A 2 6.98 -28.61 -8.63
N LYS A 3 6.02 -28.15 -9.44
CA LYS A 3 5.74 -26.70 -9.60
C LYS A 3 5.41 -26.03 -8.26
N THR A 4 4.78 -26.76 -7.33
CA THR A 4 4.45 -26.30 -5.98
C THR A 4 5.71 -26.13 -5.11
N GLU A 5 6.69 -27.04 -5.21
CA GLU A 5 7.95 -26.94 -4.48
C GLU A 5 8.81 -25.77 -4.98
N LEU A 6 8.84 -25.52 -6.29
CA LEU A 6 9.51 -24.36 -6.89
C LEU A 6 8.89 -23.04 -6.42
N ASN A 7 7.57 -22.95 -6.38
CA ASN A 7 6.89 -21.75 -5.87
C ASN A 7 7.18 -21.50 -4.39
N ASN A 8 7.22 -22.55 -3.57
CA ASN A 8 7.55 -22.38 -2.14
C ASN A 8 8.98 -21.87 -1.96
N GLN A 9 9.97 -22.40 -2.68
CA GLN A 9 11.35 -21.90 -2.62
C GLN A 9 11.48 -20.45 -3.08
N HIS A 10 10.73 -20.05 -4.11
CA HIS A 10 10.70 -18.67 -4.56
C HIS A 10 10.14 -17.74 -3.47
N LEU A 11 9.01 -18.10 -2.86
CA LEU A 11 8.42 -17.34 -1.76
C LEU A 11 9.32 -17.31 -0.52
N ASP A 12 10.03 -18.38 -0.21
CA ASP A 12 10.97 -18.42 0.91
C ASP A 12 12.16 -17.46 0.68
N TRP A 13 12.63 -17.38 -0.56
CA TRP A 13 13.68 -16.43 -0.93
C TRP A 13 13.20 -14.97 -0.82
N LEU A 14 12.01 -14.66 -1.34
CA LEU A 14 11.39 -13.33 -1.23
C LEU A 14 11.13 -12.95 0.24
N GLU A 15 10.65 -13.90 1.05
CA GLU A 15 10.46 -13.71 2.49
C GLU A 15 11.77 -13.39 3.19
N ALA A 16 12.81 -14.17 2.92
CA ALA A 16 14.14 -13.97 3.53
C ALA A 16 14.74 -12.61 3.16
N GLU A 17 14.62 -12.19 1.89
CA GLU A 17 15.05 -10.86 1.44
C GLU A 17 14.30 -9.75 2.18
N SER A 18 12.97 -9.84 2.25
CA SER A 18 12.14 -8.83 2.91
C SER A 18 12.42 -8.73 4.40
N ILE A 19 12.59 -9.87 5.08
CA ILE A 19 12.97 -9.92 6.51
C ILE A 19 14.34 -9.29 6.74
N HIS A 20 15.31 -9.55 5.86
CA HIS A 20 16.62 -8.92 5.91
C HIS A 20 16.49 -7.40 5.81
N ILE A 21 15.77 -6.89 4.80
CA ILE A 21 15.55 -5.45 4.60
C ILE A 21 14.90 -4.80 5.84
N ILE A 22 13.87 -5.42 6.40
CA ILE A 22 13.17 -4.91 7.59
C ILE A 22 14.14 -4.83 8.80
N ARG A 23 14.99 -5.84 8.97
CA ARG A 23 15.99 -5.85 10.05
C ARG A 23 17.08 -4.79 9.85
N GLU A 24 17.54 -4.59 8.61
CA GLU A 24 18.51 -3.53 8.28
C GLU A 24 17.94 -2.14 8.62
N VAL A 25 16.66 -1.88 8.29
CA VAL A 25 16.00 -0.61 8.65
C VAL A 25 16.03 -0.37 10.16
N VAL A 26 15.69 -1.39 10.95
CA VAL A 26 15.67 -1.24 12.42
C VAL A 26 17.06 -1.13 13.02
N ALA A 27 18.08 -1.73 12.37
CA ALA A 27 19.46 -1.65 12.83
C ALA A 27 20.14 -0.31 12.53
N GLU A 28 19.76 0.33 11.40
CA GLU A 28 20.46 1.50 10.86
C GLU A 28 19.72 2.83 11.11
N CYS A 29 18.38 2.79 11.33
CA CYS A 29 17.55 3.97 11.50
C CYS A 29 17.18 4.19 12.97
N GLU A 30 17.10 5.45 13.40
CA GLU A 30 16.84 5.81 14.80
C GLU A 30 15.34 5.71 15.15
N ASN A 31 14.46 6.08 14.22
CA ASN A 31 13.02 6.14 14.47
C ASN A 31 12.20 5.65 13.26
N PRO A 32 12.32 4.37 12.90
CA PRO A 32 11.59 3.80 11.78
C PRO A 32 10.10 3.62 12.08
N ALA A 33 9.27 3.56 11.03
CA ALA A 33 7.85 3.24 11.11
C ALA A 33 7.41 2.36 9.92
N LEU A 34 6.26 1.69 10.05
CA LEU A 34 5.66 0.89 8.99
C LEU A 34 4.32 1.49 8.57
N LEU A 35 4.19 1.82 7.28
CA LEU A 35 2.95 2.32 6.69
C LEU A 35 1.93 1.18 6.57
N PHE A 36 0.83 1.28 7.30
CA PHE A 36 -0.21 0.27 7.37
C PHE A 36 -1.55 0.82 6.87
N SER A 37 -1.81 0.65 5.59
CA SER A 37 -3.07 1.09 4.95
C SER A 37 -4.25 0.13 5.16
N GLY A 38 -4.02 -1.09 5.68
CA GLY A 38 -4.99 -2.17 5.70
C GLY A 38 -5.15 -2.87 4.34
N GLY A 39 -4.41 -2.44 3.31
CA GLY A 39 -4.37 -3.11 2.01
C GLY A 39 -3.54 -4.39 2.03
N LYS A 40 -3.78 -5.32 1.07
CA LYS A 40 -3.12 -6.64 1.00
C LYS A 40 -1.59 -6.58 1.10
N ASP A 41 -0.97 -5.62 0.41
CA ASP A 41 0.48 -5.45 0.39
C ASP A 41 1.03 -5.02 1.76
N SER A 42 0.33 -4.10 2.44
CA SER A 42 0.68 -3.70 3.81
C SER A 42 0.41 -4.79 4.84
N VAL A 43 -0.56 -5.66 4.60
CA VAL A 43 -0.81 -6.85 5.45
C VAL A 43 0.31 -7.87 5.31
N VAL A 44 0.76 -8.15 4.08
CA VAL A 44 1.93 -9.02 3.83
C VAL A 44 3.19 -8.41 4.48
N LEU A 45 3.41 -7.11 4.30
CA LEU A 45 4.55 -6.41 4.92
C LEU A 45 4.50 -6.50 6.45
N LEU A 46 3.33 -6.36 7.07
CA LEU A 46 3.14 -6.51 8.51
C LEU A 46 3.42 -7.96 8.98
N ALA A 47 2.98 -8.96 8.21
CA ALA A 47 3.27 -10.37 8.50
C ALA A 47 4.77 -10.67 8.44
N LEU A 48 5.48 -10.13 7.44
CA LEU A 48 6.94 -10.22 7.32
C LEU A 48 7.66 -9.53 8.48
N ALA A 49 7.18 -8.34 8.87
CA ALA A 49 7.71 -7.63 10.03
C ALA A 49 7.53 -8.41 11.33
N ARG A 50 6.38 -9.07 11.52
CA ARG A 50 6.17 -9.97 12.65
C ARG A 50 7.19 -11.12 12.66
N LYS A 51 7.39 -11.78 11.53
CA LYS A 51 8.40 -12.85 11.39
C LYS A 51 9.82 -12.33 11.65
N ALA A 52 10.14 -11.12 11.19
CA ALA A 52 11.47 -10.52 11.39
C ALA A 52 11.85 -10.40 12.88
N PHE A 53 10.86 -10.16 13.77
CA PHE A 53 11.07 -9.95 15.21
C PHE A 53 10.46 -11.04 16.09
N GLN A 54 10.03 -12.16 15.51
CA GLN A 54 9.58 -13.33 16.26
C GLN A 54 10.75 -14.00 16.98
N LEU A 55 10.67 -14.07 18.29
CA LEU A 55 11.67 -14.71 19.15
C LEU A 55 11.07 -15.94 19.86
N GLY A 56 11.13 -17.08 19.20
CA GLY A 56 10.50 -18.32 19.69
C GLY A 56 8.98 -18.15 19.83
N ASP A 57 8.39 -18.64 20.90
CA ASP A 57 6.94 -18.62 21.15
C ASP A 57 6.45 -17.36 21.89
N ARG A 58 7.29 -16.36 22.05
CA ARG A 58 6.93 -15.11 22.75
C ARG A 58 5.99 -14.26 21.86
N PRO A 59 5.08 -13.48 22.48
CA PRO A 59 4.32 -12.48 21.75
C PRO A 59 5.23 -11.55 20.96
N VAL A 60 4.92 -11.31 19.68
CA VAL A 60 5.72 -10.41 18.84
C VAL A 60 5.52 -8.98 19.33
N HIS A 61 6.62 -8.30 19.57
CA HIS A 61 6.65 -6.87 19.81
C HIS A 61 7.36 -6.18 18.65
N LEU A 62 6.64 -5.32 17.92
CA LEU A 62 7.23 -4.55 16.84
C LEU A 62 8.05 -3.38 17.43
N PRO A 63 9.33 -3.21 17.02
CA PRO A 63 10.18 -2.15 17.56
C PRO A 63 9.86 -0.75 16.98
N PHE A 64 8.79 -0.62 16.21
CA PHE A 64 8.36 0.60 15.54
C PHE A 64 6.82 0.69 15.52
N PRO A 65 6.26 1.90 15.39
CA PRO A 65 4.82 2.08 15.25
C PRO A 65 4.34 1.73 13.84
N LEU A 66 3.04 1.41 13.75
CA LEU A 66 2.29 1.41 12.51
C LEU A 66 1.81 2.84 12.23
N VAL A 67 1.87 3.27 10.98
CA VAL A 67 1.41 4.60 10.55
C VAL A 67 0.30 4.43 9.49
N HIS A 68 -0.80 5.13 9.68
CA HIS A 68 -1.90 5.19 8.73
C HIS A 68 -2.21 6.63 8.37
N ILE A 69 -2.41 6.92 7.09
CA ILE A 69 -2.90 8.23 6.65
C ILE A 69 -4.38 8.08 6.32
N ASP A 70 -5.20 8.67 7.16
CA ASP A 70 -6.65 8.64 7.03
C ASP A 70 -7.12 9.79 6.14
N THR A 71 -7.69 9.45 5.00
CA THR A 71 -8.24 10.44 4.06
C THR A 71 -9.63 10.93 4.45
N GLY A 72 -10.31 10.26 5.40
CA GLY A 72 -11.74 10.40 5.64
C GLY A 72 -12.61 9.78 4.53
N HIS A 73 -11.98 9.28 3.45
CA HIS A 73 -12.62 8.63 2.31
C HIS A 73 -12.22 7.14 2.18
N ASN A 74 -11.75 6.54 3.25
CA ASN A 74 -11.39 5.12 3.27
C ASN A 74 -12.65 4.25 3.34
N TYR A 75 -12.58 3.03 2.78
CA TYR A 75 -13.65 2.04 2.93
C TYR A 75 -13.77 1.61 4.41
N PRO A 76 -14.98 1.62 5.00
CA PRO A 76 -15.18 1.25 6.41
C PRO A 76 -14.65 -0.13 6.75
N GLU A 77 -14.77 -1.09 5.81
CA GLU A 77 -14.28 -2.47 5.96
C GLU A 77 -12.75 -2.52 6.17
N VAL A 78 -12.04 -1.58 5.57
CA VAL A 78 -10.56 -1.48 5.67
C VAL A 78 -10.16 -0.84 6.99
N ILE A 79 -10.86 0.20 7.41
CA ILE A 79 -10.62 0.87 8.70
C ILE A 79 -10.87 -0.10 9.86
N GLN A 80 -12.00 -0.81 9.81
CA GLN A 80 -12.32 -1.82 10.82
C GLN A 80 -11.23 -2.90 10.89
N PHE A 81 -10.83 -3.43 9.74
CA PHE A 81 -9.76 -4.44 9.67
C PHE A 81 -8.43 -3.91 10.23
N ARG A 82 -8.04 -2.67 9.87
CA ARG A 82 -6.85 -2.01 10.43
C ARG A 82 -6.88 -2.01 11.95
N ASP A 83 -7.99 -1.55 12.53
CA ASP A 83 -8.13 -1.41 13.98
C ASP A 83 -8.10 -2.77 14.69
N GLU A 84 -8.74 -3.79 14.10
CA GLU A 84 -8.70 -5.16 14.60
C GLU A 84 -7.27 -5.74 14.58
N GLN A 85 -6.50 -5.53 13.50
CA GLN A 85 -5.11 -6.01 13.41
C GLN A 85 -4.20 -5.30 14.41
N VAL A 86 -4.35 -3.99 14.56
CA VAL A 86 -3.61 -3.20 15.56
C VAL A 86 -3.89 -3.70 16.98
N ALA A 87 -5.16 -3.94 17.30
CA ALA A 87 -5.56 -4.46 18.61
C ALA A 87 -5.02 -5.89 18.86
N LYS A 88 -5.14 -6.80 17.87
CA LYS A 88 -4.60 -8.17 17.97
C LYS A 88 -3.10 -8.20 18.26
N LEU A 89 -2.35 -7.23 17.70
CA LEU A 89 -0.90 -7.14 17.87
C LEU A 89 -0.46 -6.30 19.06
N ASN A 90 -1.40 -5.62 19.73
CA ASN A 90 -1.10 -4.60 20.73
C ASN A 90 -0.03 -3.61 20.21
N ALA A 91 -0.15 -3.23 18.93
CA ALA A 91 0.81 -2.36 18.25
C ALA A 91 0.48 -0.88 18.49
N ARG A 92 1.52 -0.03 18.54
CA ARG A 92 1.34 1.42 18.54
C ARG A 92 0.87 1.85 17.15
N LEU A 93 -0.26 2.55 17.05
CA LEU A 93 -0.77 3.14 15.81
C LEU A 93 -0.66 4.66 15.88
N VAL A 94 -0.09 5.27 14.83
CA VAL A 94 -0.08 6.72 14.58
C VAL A 94 -0.96 6.98 13.37
N ILE A 95 -1.93 7.89 13.49
CA ILE A 95 -2.84 8.24 12.40
C ILE A 95 -2.61 9.72 12.05
N GLY A 96 -2.27 9.98 10.78
CA GLY A 96 -2.30 11.31 10.19
C GLY A 96 -3.64 11.50 9.48
N HIS A 97 -4.40 12.53 9.89
CA HIS A 97 -5.70 12.83 9.29
C HIS A 97 -5.57 13.92 8.23
N VAL A 98 -6.04 13.66 7.02
CA VAL A 98 -6.10 14.66 5.94
C VAL A 98 -7.00 15.84 6.35
N GLU A 99 -8.03 15.60 7.17
CA GLU A 99 -8.88 16.66 7.71
C GLU A 99 -8.08 17.68 8.55
N ASP A 100 -7.09 17.22 9.32
CA ASP A 100 -6.23 18.11 10.09
C ASP A 100 -5.36 19.00 9.20
N SER A 101 -4.83 18.44 8.11
CA SER A 101 -4.07 19.18 7.09
C SER A 101 -4.95 20.21 6.36
N ILE A 102 -6.22 19.87 6.10
CA ILE A 102 -7.21 20.81 5.55
C ILE A 102 -7.48 21.93 6.56
N ALA A 103 -7.71 21.60 7.82
CA ALA A 103 -7.96 22.58 8.88
C ALA A 103 -6.76 23.52 9.12
N LYS A 104 -5.52 23.01 8.98
CA LYS A 104 -4.27 23.80 9.02
C LYS A 104 -4.10 24.69 7.78
N GLY A 105 -4.83 24.42 6.69
CA GLY A 105 -4.69 25.12 5.41
C GLY A 105 -3.50 24.68 4.56
N THR A 106 -2.82 23.59 4.91
CA THR A 106 -1.72 22.98 4.13
C THR A 106 -2.23 22.15 2.96
N VAL A 107 -3.46 21.66 3.06
CA VAL A 107 -4.21 21.01 1.97
C VAL A 107 -5.43 21.87 1.62
N VAL A 108 -5.59 22.18 0.33
CA VAL A 108 -6.75 22.90 -0.20
C VAL A 108 -7.48 22.03 -1.21
N LEU A 109 -8.73 21.67 -0.90
CA LEU A 109 -9.62 20.97 -1.83
C LEU A 109 -10.47 21.97 -2.60
N ARG A 110 -10.71 21.69 -3.89
CA ARG A 110 -11.64 22.50 -4.73
C ARG A 110 -13.10 22.18 -4.42
N LYS A 111 -13.39 20.89 -4.11
CA LYS A 111 -14.68 20.35 -3.73
C LYS A 111 -14.49 19.30 -2.65
N GLU A 112 -15.48 19.14 -1.77
CA GLU A 112 -15.47 18.09 -0.73
C GLU A 112 -15.41 16.66 -1.30
N THR A 113 -15.93 16.48 -2.52
CA THR A 113 -15.93 15.18 -3.23
C THR A 113 -14.67 14.92 -4.05
N ASP A 114 -13.71 15.83 -4.08
CA ASP A 114 -12.45 15.61 -4.79
C ASP A 114 -11.66 14.46 -4.14
N SER A 115 -10.93 13.72 -4.97
CA SER A 115 -10.03 12.69 -4.47
C SER A 115 -8.98 13.29 -3.55
N ARG A 116 -8.85 12.72 -2.36
CA ARG A 116 -7.87 13.11 -1.35
C ARG A 116 -6.55 12.37 -1.49
N ASN A 117 -6.39 11.61 -2.57
CA ASN A 117 -5.19 10.80 -2.81
C ASN A 117 -3.91 11.65 -2.88
N ALA A 118 -3.96 12.82 -3.52
CA ALA A 118 -2.83 13.75 -3.55
C ALA A 118 -2.56 14.39 -2.17
N ALA A 119 -3.61 14.63 -1.39
CA ALA A 119 -3.51 15.20 -0.06
C ALA A 119 -2.78 14.28 0.94
N GLN A 120 -2.83 12.96 0.72
CA GLN A 120 -2.10 11.99 1.55
C GLN A 120 -0.59 12.29 1.62
N ALA A 121 0.01 12.80 0.54
CA ALA A 121 1.43 13.12 0.52
C ALA A 121 1.78 14.23 1.52
N VAL A 122 0.98 15.30 1.56
CA VAL A 122 1.18 16.42 2.50
C VAL A 122 1.01 15.94 3.93
N THR A 123 -0.10 15.25 4.22
CA THR A 123 -0.39 14.71 5.56
C THR A 123 0.68 13.72 6.02
N LEU A 124 1.20 12.91 5.10
CA LEU A 124 2.30 11.99 5.42
C LEU A 124 3.57 12.74 5.82
N LEU A 125 3.96 13.80 5.09
CA LEU A 125 5.12 14.61 5.41
C LEU A 125 4.96 15.34 6.76
N GLU A 126 3.77 15.84 7.04
CA GLU A 126 3.45 16.43 8.36
C GLU A 126 3.57 15.38 9.47
N THR A 127 2.99 14.18 9.27
CA THR A 127 3.06 13.08 10.25
C THR A 127 4.50 12.63 10.50
N ILE A 128 5.36 12.61 9.46
CA ILE A 128 6.79 12.32 9.58
C ILE A 128 7.48 13.38 10.45
N ALA A 129 7.27 14.64 10.13
CA ALA A 129 7.90 15.75 10.84
C ALA A 129 7.46 15.81 12.32
N GLU A 130 6.16 15.65 12.59
CA GLU A 130 5.59 15.68 13.94
C GLU A 130 6.10 14.53 14.83
N ASN A 131 6.35 13.35 14.24
CA ASN A 131 6.83 12.20 15.00
C ASN A 131 8.34 11.97 14.88
N GLY A 132 9.06 12.74 14.05
CA GLY A 132 10.49 12.60 13.84
C GLY A 132 10.89 11.28 13.17
N PHE A 133 10.04 10.70 12.29
CA PHE A 133 10.37 9.48 11.60
C PHE A 133 11.48 9.71 10.57
N ASP A 134 12.50 8.88 10.60
CA ASP A 134 13.62 8.90 9.66
C ASP A 134 13.48 7.87 8.53
N ALA A 135 12.79 6.75 8.79
CA ALA A 135 12.51 5.73 7.78
C ALA A 135 11.08 5.23 7.84
N LEU A 136 10.43 5.10 6.68
CA LEU A 136 9.08 4.54 6.57
C LEU A 136 9.08 3.35 5.61
N MET A 137 8.75 2.18 6.14
CA MET A 137 8.58 0.96 5.37
C MET A 137 7.20 0.95 4.71
N GLY A 138 7.13 0.74 3.41
CA GLY A 138 5.90 0.74 2.62
C GLY A 138 5.74 -0.50 1.75
N GLY A 139 4.49 -0.83 1.43
CA GLY A 139 4.12 -2.00 0.64
C GLY A 139 4.18 -1.81 -0.88
N ALA A 140 4.92 -0.83 -1.39
CA ALA A 140 5.01 -0.59 -2.82
C ALA A 140 5.85 -1.66 -3.53
N ARG A 141 5.42 -2.07 -4.73
CA ARG A 141 6.06 -3.09 -5.56
C ARG A 141 6.40 -2.54 -6.94
N ARG A 142 7.50 -2.99 -7.53
CA ARG A 142 7.90 -2.63 -8.90
C ARG A 142 6.90 -3.12 -9.95
N ASP A 143 6.24 -4.23 -9.68
CA ASP A 143 5.22 -4.85 -10.54
C ASP A 143 3.93 -4.03 -10.65
N GLU A 144 3.63 -3.22 -9.63
CA GLU A 144 2.37 -2.47 -9.53
C GLU A 144 2.25 -1.39 -10.62
N GLU A 145 3.37 -0.72 -10.96
CA GLU A 145 3.41 0.35 -11.95
C GLU A 145 4.81 0.60 -12.50
N LYS A 146 4.90 0.98 -13.79
CA LYS A 146 6.17 1.25 -14.49
C LYS A 146 7.04 2.32 -13.82
N ALA A 147 6.44 3.36 -13.25
CA ALA A 147 7.17 4.42 -12.55
C ALA A 147 7.89 3.90 -11.29
N ARG A 148 7.36 2.86 -10.65
CA ARG A 148 7.97 2.24 -9.47
C ARG A 148 9.17 1.36 -9.80
N ALA A 149 9.31 0.90 -11.04
CA ALA A 149 10.45 0.10 -11.47
C ALA A 149 11.80 0.83 -11.34
N LYS A 150 11.79 2.17 -11.35
CA LYS A 150 12.98 3.02 -11.19
C LYS A 150 13.36 3.26 -9.72
N GLU A 151 12.49 2.93 -8.78
CA GLU A 151 12.68 3.23 -7.36
C GLU A 151 13.63 2.22 -6.71
N ARG A 152 14.46 2.70 -5.80
CA ARG A 152 15.33 1.86 -4.98
C ARG A 152 14.54 1.24 -3.84
N ILE A 153 15.03 0.15 -3.28
CA ILE A 153 14.47 -0.45 -2.06
C ILE A 153 14.62 0.55 -0.90
N PHE A 154 15.79 1.17 -0.76
CA PHE A 154 16.06 2.29 0.15
C PHE A 154 16.03 3.60 -0.63
N SER A 155 14.84 4.19 -0.73
CA SER A 155 14.58 5.36 -1.56
C SER A 155 14.65 6.64 -0.74
N PHE A 156 15.69 7.42 -0.99
CA PHE A 156 15.97 8.66 -0.25
C PHE A 156 15.03 9.78 -0.66
N ARG A 157 14.66 10.60 0.31
CA ARG A 157 13.92 11.85 0.17
C ARG A 157 14.77 12.97 0.77
N ASP A 158 14.80 14.09 0.11
CA ASP A 158 15.44 15.31 0.61
C ASP A 158 14.67 15.90 1.81
N GLU A 159 15.13 17.03 2.32
CA GLU A 159 14.51 17.76 3.43
C GLU A 159 13.07 18.25 3.14
N PHE A 160 12.67 18.30 1.86
CA PHE A 160 11.30 18.62 1.41
C PHE A 160 10.47 17.36 1.13
N GLY A 161 11.00 16.17 1.39
CA GLY A 161 10.36 14.89 1.10
C GLY A 161 10.35 14.50 -0.38
N GLN A 162 11.12 15.21 -1.24
CA GLN A 162 11.13 14.99 -2.68
C GLN A 162 12.08 13.87 -3.08
N TRP A 163 11.73 13.19 -4.16
CA TRP A 163 12.52 12.12 -4.74
C TRP A 163 13.29 12.60 -5.97
N ASP A 164 14.62 12.48 -5.91
CA ASP A 164 15.49 12.68 -7.07
C ASP A 164 16.12 11.34 -7.51
N PRO A 165 15.84 10.83 -8.72
CA PRO A 165 16.40 9.58 -9.21
C PRO A 165 17.92 9.61 -9.36
N LYS A 166 18.53 10.80 -9.48
CA LYS A 166 19.98 10.97 -9.62
C LYS A 166 20.70 10.96 -8.28
N ALA A 167 20.00 11.28 -7.20
CA ALA A 167 20.54 11.30 -5.83
C ALA A 167 20.40 9.97 -5.09
N GLN A 168 19.88 8.91 -5.76
CA GLN A 168 19.73 7.60 -5.16
C GLN A 168 21.04 6.81 -5.10
N ARG A 169 21.20 6.02 -4.05
CA ARG A 169 22.38 5.18 -3.85
C ARG A 169 22.26 3.87 -4.63
N PRO A 170 23.35 3.30 -5.15
CA PRO A 170 23.33 1.97 -5.77
C PRO A 170 23.11 0.88 -4.70
N GLU A 171 22.37 -0.17 -5.08
CA GLU A 171 22.05 -1.32 -4.21
C GLU A 171 22.67 -2.61 -4.79
N LEU A 172 23.98 -2.56 -5.07
CA LEU A 172 24.71 -3.70 -5.59
C LEU A 172 24.81 -4.80 -4.53
N TRP A 173 24.59 -6.04 -4.95
CA TRP A 173 24.69 -7.24 -4.09
C TRP A 173 23.77 -7.20 -2.85
N SER A 174 22.62 -6.53 -2.94
CA SER A 174 21.70 -6.33 -1.82
C SER A 174 22.35 -5.68 -0.59
N LEU A 175 23.36 -4.84 -0.81
CA LEU A 175 23.94 -4.01 0.22
C LEU A 175 23.21 -2.66 0.26
N TYR A 176 22.66 -2.35 1.41
CA TYR A 176 21.89 -1.14 1.64
C TYR A 176 22.71 -0.14 2.46
N ASN A 177 22.45 1.13 2.26
CA ASN A 177 23.08 2.20 3.00
C ASN A 177 21.98 3.16 3.47
N ALA A 178 21.60 3.04 4.71
CA ALA A 178 20.54 3.80 5.35
C ALA A 178 21.02 5.12 5.99
N LYS A 179 22.31 5.52 5.81
CA LYS A 179 22.83 6.76 6.38
C LYS A 179 22.06 7.97 5.86
N LEU A 180 21.44 8.72 6.76
CA LEU A 180 20.71 9.96 6.48
C LEU A 180 21.52 11.18 6.91
N HIS A 181 21.34 12.29 6.18
CA HIS A 181 21.76 13.62 6.61
C HIS A 181 20.60 14.30 7.34
N LYS A 182 20.92 15.35 8.07
CA LYS A 182 19.91 16.11 8.81
C LYS A 182 18.82 16.66 7.89
N GLY A 183 17.56 16.31 8.16
CA GLY A 183 16.41 16.72 7.38
C GLY A 183 15.99 15.71 6.30
N GLU A 184 16.86 14.79 5.89
CA GLU A 184 16.49 13.73 4.97
C GLU A 184 15.63 12.66 5.66
N ASN A 185 14.85 11.95 4.87
CA ASN A 185 14.14 10.76 5.32
C ASN A 185 14.15 9.68 4.21
N MET A 186 13.76 8.48 4.58
CA MET A 186 13.83 7.34 3.68
C MET A 186 12.46 6.66 3.54
N ARG A 187 12.15 6.26 2.31
CA ARG A 187 11.07 5.29 2.04
C ARG A 187 11.73 3.95 1.74
N VAL A 188 11.34 2.91 2.47
CA VAL A 188 11.87 1.56 2.28
C VAL A 188 10.77 0.64 1.78
N PHE A 189 11.07 -0.16 0.76
CA PHE A 189 10.11 -1.04 0.10
C PHE A 189 10.55 -2.51 0.19
N PRO A 190 10.34 -3.18 1.34
CA PRO A 190 10.83 -4.54 1.57
C PRO A 190 10.26 -5.57 0.60
N ILE A 191 9.06 -5.32 0.06
CA ILE A 191 8.40 -6.20 -0.91
C ILE A 191 8.50 -5.68 -2.36
N SER A 192 9.47 -4.82 -2.65
CA SER A 192 9.65 -4.19 -3.97
C SER A 192 9.77 -5.19 -5.12
N ASN A 193 10.38 -6.35 -4.88
CA ASN A 193 10.63 -7.40 -5.88
C ASN A 193 9.48 -8.42 -6.02
N TRP A 194 8.42 -8.29 -5.22
CA TRP A 194 7.26 -9.19 -5.26
C TRP A 194 6.31 -8.80 -6.40
N THR A 195 5.72 -9.79 -7.04
CA THR A 195 4.60 -9.60 -7.98
C THR A 195 3.25 -9.66 -7.25
N GLU A 196 2.17 -9.24 -7.92
CA GLU A 196 0.81 -9.42 -7.36
C GLU A 196 0.51 -10.90 -7.09
N LEU A 197 1.00 -11.78 -7.97
CA LEU A 197 0.83 -13.22 -7.82
C LEU A 197 1.56 -13.75 -6.58
N ASP A 198 2.79 -13.29 -6.32
CA ASP A 198 3.55 -13.66 -5.12
C ASP A 198 2.83 -13.22 -3.84
N ILE A 199 2.25 -12.02 -3.83
CA ILE A 199 1.44 -11.51 -2.71
C ILE A 199 0.28 -12.45 -2.41
N TRP A 200 -0.50 -12.85 -3.43
CA TRP A 200 -1.64 -13.73 -3.23
C TRP A 200 -1.23 -15.16 -2.85
N GLN A 201 -0.16 -15.69 -3.42
CA GLN A 201 0.39 -16.99 -3.04
C GLN A 201 0.88 -16.98 -1.60
N TYR A 202 1.51 -15.89 -1.15
CA TYR A 202 1.95 -15.73 0.23
C TYR A 202 0.78 -15.61 1.20
N ILE A 203 -0.27 -14.85 0.85
CA ILE A 203 -1.51 -14.76 1.62
C ILE A 203 -2.15 -16.14 1.81
N ALA A 204 -2.21 -16.93 0.73
CA ALA A 204 -2.74 -18.30 0.79
C ALA A 204 -1.85 -19.23 1.64
N ARG A 205 -0.52 -19.17 1.48
CA ARG A 205 0.45 -19.98 2.23
C ARG A 205 0.41 -19.72 3.73
N GLU A 206 0.39 -18.45 4.10
CA GLU A 206 0.44 -18.02 5.50
C GLU A 206 -0.95 -17.88 6.15
N ASN A 207 -2.01 -18.14 5.37
CA ASN A 207 -3.41 -17.98 5.80
C ASN A 207 -3.67 -16.59 6.41
N LEU A 208 -3.22 -15.54 5.71
CA LEU A 208 -3.36 -14.16 6.17
C LEU A 208 -4.81 -13.68 6.02
N GLU A 209 -5.33 -13.05 7.07
CA GLU A 209 -6.62 -12.36 7.01
C GLU A 209 -6.50 -11.08 6.19
N LEU A 210 -7.53 -10.76 5.40
CA LEU A 210 -7.65 -9.53 4.62
C LEU A 210 -9.02 -8.88 4.84
N PRO A 211 -9.15 -7.56 4.55
CA PRO A 211 -10.47 -6.93 4.49
C PRO A 211 -11.39 -7.67 3.52
N PRO A 212 -12.68 -7.86 3.86
CA PRO A 212 -13.61 -8.68 3.07
C PRO A 212 -13.83 -8.15 1.65
N ILE A 213 -13.57 -6.87 1.39
CA ILE A 213 -13.71 -6.27 0.05
C ILE A 213 -12.73 -6.82 -1.00
N TYR A 214 -11.67 -7.52 -0.59
CA TYR A 214 -10.76 -8.22 -1.51
C TYR A 214 -11.37 -9.48 -2.13
N TYR A 215 -12.42 -10.02 -1.51
CA TYR A 215 -13.15 -11.19 -1.96
C TYR A 215 -14.46 -10.80 -2.62
N SER A 216 -15.03 -11.70 -3.41
CA SER A 216 -16.30 -11.46 -4.10
C SER A 216 -17.44 -11.11 -3.14
N HIS A 217 -18.10 -10.00 -3.43
CA HIS A 217 -19.27 -9.53 -2.70
C HIS A 217 -20.20 -8.73 -3.63
N LYS A 218 -21.47 -8.64 -3.27
CA LYS A 218 -22.43 -7.85 -4.03
C LYS A 218 -22.26 -6.36 -3.73
N ARG A 219 -22.14 -5.57 -4.81
CA ARG A 219 -22.03 -4.10 -4.70
C ARG A 219 -22.80 -3.42 -5.85
N GLU A 220 -23.51 -2.34 -5.52
CA GLU A 220 -24.12 -1.49 -6.53
C GLU A 220 -23.05 -0.66 -7.21
N VAL A 221 -23.01 -0.71 -8.54
CA VAL A 221 -22.00 -0.05 -9.37
C VAL A 221 -22.65 0.62 -10.58
N VAL A 222 -21.95 1.61 -11.13
CA VAL A 222 -22.22 2.23 -12.44
C VAL A 222 -21.01 2.06 -13.34
N ARG A 223 -21.20 2.09 -14.66
CA ARG A 223 -20.09 2.02 -15.63
C ARG A 223 -19.67 3.41 -16.06
N ARG A 224 -18.42 3.78 -15.76
CA ARG A 224 -17.80 5.05 -16.18
C ARG A 224 -16.45 4.77 -16.86
N LYS A 225 -16.30 5.21 -18.10
CA LYS A 225 -15.04 5.04 -18.87
C LYS A 225 -14.50 3.60 -18.88
N GLY A 226 -15.39 2.62 -18.92
CA GLY A 226 -15.03 1.20 -18.90
C GLY A 226 -14.76 0.60 -17.51
N LEU A 227 -14.74 1.40 -16.44
CA LEU A 227 -14.57 0.95 -15.07
C LEU A 227 -15.91 0.78 -14.35
N LEU A 228 -15.95 -0.13 -13.38
CA LEU A 228 -17.05 -0.28 -12.44
C LEU A 228 -16.81 0.70 -11.27
N VAL A 229 -17.68 1.70 -11.13
CA VAL A 229 -17.58 2.69 -10.05
C VAL A 229 -18.62 2.38 -9.00
N PRO A 230 -18.24 2.13 -7.72
CA PRO A 230 -19.20 1.88 -6.65
C PRO A 230 -20.11 3.08 -6.44
N VAL A 231 -21.40 2.84 -6.24
CA VAL A 231 -22.35 3.91 -5.87
C VAL A 231 -22.24 4.17 -4.38
N THR A 232 -21.75 5.34 -4.03
CA THR A 232 -21.54 5.78 -2.64
C THR A 232 -21.92 7.26 -2.50
N LEU A 233 -21.85 7.80 -1.29
CA LEU A 233 -22.04 9.24 -1.06
C LEU A 233 -20.96 10.09 -1.79
N LEU A 234 -19.73 9.57 -1.94
CA LEU A 234 -18.64 10.24 -2.64
C LEU A 234 -18.64 10.03 -4.16
N THR A 235 -19.27 8.95 -4.61
CA THR A 235 -19.43 8.58 -6.02
C THR A 235 -20.90 8.35 -6.36
N PRO A 236 -21.77 9.38 -6.22
CA PRO A 236 -23.20 9.21 -6.45
C PRO A 236 -23.49 8.89 -7.92
N LYS A 237 -24.55 8.13 -8.13
CA LYS A 237 -25.08 7.85 -9.46
C LYS A 237 -25.60 9.14 -10.10
N LEU A 238 -25.21 9.39 -11.33
CA LEU A 238 -25.75 10.51 -12.13
C LEU A 238 -27.16 10.17 -12.66
N PRO A 239 -28.00 11.19 -12.95
CA PRO A 239 -29.36 10.96 -13.44
C PRO A 239 -29.44 10.14 -14.74
N THR A 240 -28.40 10.20 -15.56
CA THR A 240 -28.31 9.50 -16.86
C THR A 240 -27.72 8.10 -16.75
N GLU A 241 -27.22 7.69 -15.58
CA GLU A 241 -26.56 6.41 -15.38
C GLU A 241 -27.56 5.34 -14.92
N VAL A 242 -27.33 4.12 -15.34
CA VAL A 242 -28.02 2.93 -14.84
C VAL A 242 -27.08 2.19 -13.89
N SER A 243 -27.53 1.97 -12.65
CA SER A 243 -26.79 1.14 -11.69
C SER A 243 -27.21 -0.31 -11.80
N GLU A 244 -26.27 -1.19 -11.52
CA GLU A 244 -26.48 -2.65 -11.46
C GLU A 244 -25.82 -3.20 -10.19
N VAL A 245 -26.37 -4.26 -9.63
CA VAL A 245 -25.75 -4.97 -8.49
C VAL A 245 -25.01 -6.17 -9.04
N LEU A 246 -23.69 -6.16 -8.92
CA LEU A 246 -22.79 -7.20 -9.44
C LEU A 246 -22.02 -7.86 -8.31
N ASP A 247 -21.54 -9.09 -8.58
CA ASP A 247 -20.49 -9.71 -7.80
C ASP A 247 -19.15 -9.10 -8.22
N VAL A 248 -18.51 -8.42 -7.26
CA VAL A 248 -17.27 -7.67 -7.49
C VAL A 248 -16.27 -7.92 -6.37
N ARG A 249 -14.98 -7.72 -6.66
CA ARG A 249 -13.92 -7.61 -5.67
C ARG A 249 -13.00 -6.44 -5.97
N PHE A 250 -12.27 -5.96 -4.96
CA PHE A 250 -11.24 -4.97 -5.16
C PHE A 250 -9.88 -5.65 -5.33
N ARG A 251 -9.10 -5.27 -6.35
CA ARG A 251 -7.70 -5.70 -6.51
C ARG A 251 -6.75 -4.82 -5.68
N THR A 252 -7.06 -3.52 -5.61
CA THR A 252 -6.37 -2.55 -4.76
C THR A 252 -7.38 -1.84 -3.89
N VAL A 253 -6.93 -1.30 -2.77
CA VAL A 253 -7.76 -0.49 -1.88
C VAL A 253 -7.09 0.85 -1.62
N GLY A 254 -7.87 1.91 -1.64
CA GLY A 254 -7.45 3.28 -1.40
C GLY A 254 -8.67 4.17 -1.12
N ASP A 255 -8.61 5.41 -1.57
CA ASP A 255 -9.72 6.38 -1.48
C ASP A 255 -10.94 5.90 -2.28
N ILE A 256 -12.14 5.96 -1.68
CA ILE A 256 -13.42 5.55 -2.29
C ILE A 256 -13.66 6.27 -3.62
N SER A 257 -13.28 7.54 -3.71
CA SER A 257 -13.54 8.38 -4.87
C SER A 257 -12.77 7.95 -6.13
N CYS A 258 -11.68 7.20 -5.99
CA CYS A 258 -10.82 6.81 -7.11
C CYS A 258 -10.58 5.31 -7.25
N THR A 259 -11.01 4.48 -6.29
CA THR A 259 -10.79 3.03 -6.32
C THR A 259 -11.99 2.29 -6.87
N CYS A 260 -11.79 1.52 -7.93
CA CYS A 260 -12.82 0.77 -8.64
C CYS A 260 -12.65 -0.74 -8.44
N PRO A 261 -13.74 -1.49 -8.22
CA PRO A 261 -13.71 -2.94 -8.21
C PRO A 261 -13.67 -3.53 -9.63
N VAL A 262 -13.36 -4.80 -9.70
CA VAL A 262 -13.50 -5.63 -10.91
C VAL A 262 -14.65 -6.62 -10.71
N ALA A 263 -15.33 -7.00 -11.80
CA ALA A 263 -16.32 -8.09 -11.76
C ALA A 263 -15.57 -9.39 -11.47
N SER A 264 -15.98 -10.11 -10.43
CA SER A 264 -15.33 -11.34 -10.01
C SER A 264 -16.23 -12.12 -9.05
N THR A 265 -16.17 -13.44 -9.14
CA THR A 265 -16.83 -14.38 -8.22
C THR A 265 -15.83 -15.03 -7.26
N ALA A 266 -14.54 -14.68 -7.35
CA ALA A 266 -13.49 -15.27 -6.52
C ALA A 266 -13.67 -14.88 -5.05
N SER A 267 -13.89 -15.88 -4.21
CA SER A 267 -14.21 -15.78 -2.78
C SER A 267 -13.09 -16.30 -1.88
N THR A 268 -12.06 -16.89 -2.47
CA THR A 268 -10.92 -17.48 -1.77
C THR A 268 -9.59 -16.99 -2.37
N PRO A 269 -8.47 -17.00 -1.60
CA PRO A 269 -7.16 -16.67 -2.14
C PRO A 269 -6.75 -17.53 -3.34
N LEU A 270 -7.13 -18.82 -3.37
CA LEU A 270 -6.77 -19.73 -4.46
C LEU A 270 -7.48 -19.33 -5.76
N GLU A 271 -8.78 -19.01 -5.70
CA GLU A 271 -9.53 -18.52 -6.87
C GLU A 271 -8.96 -17.19 -7.39
N ILE A 272 -8.51 -16.29 -6.49
CA ILE A 272 -7.88 -15.04 -6.88
C ILE A 272 -6.51 -15.28 -7.52
N ILE A 273 -5.75 -16.27 -7.07
CA ILE A 273 -4.48 -16.68 -7.70
C ILE A 273 -4.72 -17.11 -9.16
N GLU A 274 -5.78 -17.90 -9.42
CA GLU A 274 -6.14 -18.32 -10.77
C GLU A 274 -6.52 -17.12 -11.66
N GLU A 275 -7.34 -16.19 -11.15
CA GLU A 275 -7.66 -14.96 -11.88
C GLU A 275 -6.43 -14.09 -12.15
N THR A 276 -5.53 -13.95 -11.16
CA THR A 276 -4.34 -13.11 -11.28
C THR A 276 -3.33 -13.68 -12.26
N ALA A 277 -3.20 -15.01 -12.31
CA ALA A 277 -2.27 -15.71 -13.20
C ALA A 277 -2.60 -15.54 -14.70
N ILE A 278 -3.85 -15.21 -15.04
CA ILE A 278 -4.30 -14.98 -16.43
C ILE A 278 -4.56 -13.52 -16.75
N ALA A 279 -4.32 -12.61 -15.80
CA ALA A 279 -4.58 -11.19 -15.98
C ALA A 279 -3.48 -10.53 -16.83
N ASP A 280 -3.86 -9.93 -17.97
CA ASP A 280 -2.95 -9.23 -18.90
C ASP A 280 -2.72 -7.76 -18.49
N ILE A 281 -3.50 -7.22 -17.55
CA ILE A 281 -3.49 -5.81 -17.16
C ILE A 281 -2.97 -5.67 -15.74
N SER A 282 -2.05 -4.73 -15.54
CA SER A 282 -1.52 -4.43 -14.21
C SER A 282 -2.62 -4.02 -13.23
N GLU A 283 -2.38 -4.26 -11.96
CA GLU A 283 -3.33 -4.03 -10.88
C GLU A 283 -3.89 -2.59 -10.87
N ARG A 284 -3.03 -1.58 -10.94
CA ARG A 284 -3.44 -0.17 -10.89
C ARG A 284 -4.16 0.28 -12.16
N SER A 285 -3.69 -0.13 -13.33
CA SER A 285 -4.31 0.24 -14.60
C SER A 285 -5.76 -0.23 -14.72
N ALA A 286 -6.10 -1.35 -14.06
CA ALA A 286 -7.45 -1.92 -14.06
C ALA A 286 -8.41 -1.27 -13.05
N THR A 287 -7.91 -0.55 -12.03
CA THR A 287 -8.71 -0.24 -10.83
C THR A 287 -8.67 1.22 -10.38
N ARG A 288 -7.86 2.08 -11.00
CA ARG A 288 -7.68 3.47 -10.57
C ARG A 288 -8.18 4.48 -11.60
N LEU A 289 -9.17 5.30 -11.19
CA LEU A 289 -9.70 6.40 -12.03
C LEU A 289 -8.70 7.54 -12.20
N ASP A 290 -7.90 7.81 -11.18
CA ASP A 290 -6.95 8.92 -11.14
C ASP A 290 -5.67 8.64 -11.95
N ASP A 291 -5.29 7.38 -12.15
CA ASP A 291 -4.13 7.00 -12.96
C ASP A 291 -4.44 7.03 -14.48
N GLN A 292 -5.71 7.01 -14.88
CA GLN A 292 -6.10 7.14 -16.28
C GLN A 292 -5.92 8.56 -16.86
N ALA A 293 -5.67 9.55 -16.02
CA ALA A 293 -5.56 10.94 -16.45
C ALA A 293 -4.20 11.32 -17.04
N SER A 294 -3.12 10.60 -16.74
CA SER A 294 -1.76 10.87 -17.25
C SER A 294 -0.81 9.69 -16.97
N GLU A 295 -0.03 9.27 -17.98
CA GLU A 295 1.06 8.29 -17.79
C GLU A 295 2.16 8.78 -16.83
N ALA A 296 2.26 10.10 -16.62
CA ALA A 296 3.24 10.71 -15.72
C ALA A 296 2.68 10.98 -14.31
N ALA A 297 1.43 10.62 -14.01
CA ALA A 297 0.78 10.99 -12.74
C ALA A 297 1.57 10.53 -11.52
N MET A 298 2.13 9.32 -11.53
CA MET A 298 2.95 8.82 -10.42
C MET A 298 4.34 9.47 -10.32
N GLU A 299 4.97 9.82 -11.43
CA GLU A 299 6.27 10.54 -11.38
C GLU A 299 6.10 11.94 -10.79
N ILE A 300 4.99 12.60 -11.11
CA ILE A 300 4.63 13.90 -10.51
C ILE A 300 4.40 13.75 -9.01
N ARG A 301 3.59 12.75 -8.60
CA ARG A 301 3.30 12.49 -7.17
C ARG A 301 4.56 12.16 -6.35
N LYS A 302 5.51 11.41 -6.91
CA LYS A 302 6.79 11.13 -6.25
C LYS A 302 7.60 12.40 -6.01
N LYS A 303 7.60 13.34 -6.97
CA LYS A 303 8.24 14.65 -6.81
C LYS A 303 7.55 15.50 -5.74
N GLU A 304 6.26 15.29 -5.52
CA GLU A 304 5.46 15.95 -4.49
C GLU A 304 5.52 15.25 -3.12
N GLY A 305 6.37 14.23 -2.95
CA GLY A 305 6.54 13.51 -1.68
C GLY A 305 5.66 12.28 -1.48
N TYR A 306 4.86 11.90 -2.49
CA TYR A 306 4.11 10.63 -2.46
C TYR A 306 5.06 9.44 -2.67
N PHE A 307 4.74 8.27 -2.04
CA PHE A 307 5.51 7.03 -2.22
C PHE A 307 4.90 6.09 -3.25
#